data_d58e722d068ae25278fb9cfaf82b796a
#
_entry.id   d58e722d068ae25278fb9cfaf82b796a
#
_cell.length_a   1.000
_cell.length_b   1.000
_cell.length_c   1.000
_cell.angle_alpha   90.00
_cell.angle_beta   90.00
_cell.angle_gamma   90.00
#
_symmetry.space_group_name_H-M   'P 1'
#
loop_
_entity.id
_entity.type
_entity.pdbx_description
1 polymer ?
#
loop_
_entity_poly.entity_id
_entity_poly.type
_entity_poly.pdbx_seq_one_letter_code
_entity_poly.pdbx_strand_id
1 'polypeptide(L)'
;MIISGMTCLLWTSYPMSIQAQEISQESIQQLEQEISQKLNFANEKYRQVKSLKQDLNELKSNQKELELQIYEQQEKLAEKETVVKERMVALQSSGVIYQRFVQLLQATSISDFFHRLIVIQELFKSDILTIQNYHKEVQTLENSQKELRNTEESLLKKQVDLETESTLYADSIQVLKQNLANNKEALFAIHEQESKVQQLSENTEPTTHHAPEEKKKEEVVQETKQVSSTEVNASTAVNKIESIETTKTFSKSQVVSNEVKSISSGKEFAAEATAYSYKQPGLSNFTAMGIDLRSNPNVIAVDPSQIPLGTLVEVPGYGIAIAGDTGGDIKGNRIDLHYSEVQQAMDFGRRKITIKVMN
;
A
#
# COMPACT_ATOMS: atom_id res chain seq x y z
N MET A 1 -29.43 45.43 82.89
CA MET A 1 -28.63 46.00 81.80
C MET A 1 -28.24 44.91 80.89
N ILE A 2 -28.95 44.74 79.80
CA ILE A 2 -28.68 43.62 78.80
C ILE A 2 -28.38 44.35 77.53
N ILE A 3 -27.13 44.20 77.03
CA ILE A 3 -26.70 44.75 75.73
C ILE A 3 -26.76 43.58 74.74
N SER A 4 -27.74 43.73 73.84
CA SER A 4 -27.90 42.80 72.69
C SER A 4 -26.89 43.15 71.59
N GLY A 5 -25.96 42.26 71.34
CA GLY A 5 -25.04 42.37 70.24
C GLY A 5 -25.60 41.70 68.99
N MET A 6 -25.94 42.49 67.99
CA MET A 6 -26.43 42.10 66.69
C MET A 6 -25.19 41.81 65.78
N THR A 7 -24.85 40.55 65.57
CA THR A 7 -23.81 40.16 64.61
C THR A 7 -24.39 40.17 63.21
N CYS A 8 -23.95 41.14 62.44
CA CYS A 8 -24.23 41.22 60.99
C CYS A 8 -23.34 40.25 60.25
N LEU A 9 -23.90 39.13 59.75
CA LEU A 9 -23.25 38.21 58.85
C LEU A 9 -23.12 38.83 57.44
N LEU A 10 -21.96 39.39 57.15
CA LEU A 10 -21.59 39.77 55.78
C LEU A 10 -21.34 38.50 54.94
N TRP A 11 -22.29 38.16 54.10
CA TRP A 11 -22.13 37.18 53.05
C TRP A 11 -21.27 37.81 51.95
N THR A 12 -19.98 37.58 52.01
CA THR A 12 -19.08 37.86 50.90
C THR A 12 -19.36 36.86 49.80
N SER A 13 -20.15 37.26 48.80
CA SER A 13 -20.22 36.56 47.52
C SER A 13 -18.85 36.66 46.86
N TYR A 14 -18.05 35.58 46.95
CA TYR A 14 -16.90 35.41 46.11
C TYR A 14 -17.40 35.28 44.66
N PRO A 15 -16.99 36.15 43.75
CA PRO A 15 -17.20 35.89 42.34
C PRO A 15 -16.37 34.65 42.01
N MET A 16 -17.06 33.58 41.64
CA MET A 16 -16.46 32.42 41.03
C MET A 16 -15.94 32.92 39.69
N SER A 17 -14.71 33.43 39.65
CA SER A 17 -13.99 33.69 38.40
C SER A 17 -13.78 32.32 37.76
N ILE A 18 -14.58 32.01 36.77
CA ILE A 18 -14.29 31.01 35.78
C ILE A 18 -12.98 31.50 35.16
N GLN A 19 -11.86 31.00 35.66
CA GLN A 19 -10.57 31.12 35.04
C GLN A 19 -10.67 30.32 33.73
N ALA A 20 -11.11 30.99 32.67
CA ALA A 20 -10.80 30.52 31.32
C ALA A 20 -9.28 30.44 31.30
N GLN A 21 -8.77 29.23 31.40
CA GLN A 21 -7.33 28.94 31.32
C GLN A 21 -6.93 29.44 29.93
N GLU A 22 -6.27 30.61 29.90
CA GLU A 22 -5.68 31.14 28.66
C GLU A 22 -4.73 30.05 28.16
N ILE A 23 -5.14 29.35 27.10
CA ILE A 23 -4.30 28.31 26.49
C ILE A 23 -3.08 29.05 25.95
N SER A 24 -1.92 28.86 26.58
CA SER A 24 -0.72 29.57 26.18
C SER A 24 -0.32 29.12 24.76
N GLN A 25 0.24 30.01 23.98
CA GLN A 25 0.72 29.76 22.62
C GLN A 25 1.71 28.60 22.58
N GLU A 26 2.46 28.41 23.66
CA GLU A 26 3.38 27.28 23.88
C GLU A 26 2.65 25.94 24.00
N SER A 27 1.50 25.91 24.70
CA SER A 27 0.67 24.69 24.83
C SER A 27 0.07 24.27 23.49
N ILE A 28 -0.24 25.24 22.63
CA ILE A 28 -0.77 25.02 21.29
C ILE A 28 0.27 24.39 20.40
N GLN A 29 1.48 24.95 20.35
CA GLN A 29 2.60 24.39 19.58
C GLN A 29 2.95 22.98 20.01
N GLN A 30 2.94 22.70 21.31
CA GLN A 30 3.18 21.35 21.83
C GLN A 30 2.12 20.36 21.35
N LEU A 31 0.82 20.75 21.38
CA LEU A 31 -0.27 19.92 20.92
C LEU A 31 -0.19 19.60 19.41
N GLU A 32 0.07 20.60 18.59
CA GLU A 32 0.25 20.44 17.14
C GLU A 32 1.43 19.52 16.82
N GLN A 33 2.54 19.69 17.54
CA GLN A 33 3.71 18.83 17.38
C GLN A 33 3.41 17.39 17.78
N GLU A 34 2.64 17.18 18.86
CA GLU A 34 2.22 15.85 19.29
C GLU A 34 1.31 15.17 18.25
N ILE A 35 0.32 15.89 17.73
CA ILE A 35 -0.57 15.39 16.66
C ILE A 35 0.25 15.03 15.42
N SER A 36 1.17 15.91 15.00
CA SER A 36 2.03 15.69 13.85
C SER A 36 2.90 14.44 14.00
N GLN A 37 3.53 14.26 15.16
CA GLN A 37 4.37 13.09 15.44
C GLN A 37 3.55 11.80 15.39
N LYS A 38 2.37 11.78 16.03
CA LYS A 38 1.48 10.59 16.03
C LYS A 38 0.94 10.28 14.64
N LEU A 39 0.58 11.30 13.87
CA LEU A 39 0.11 11.13 12.50
C LEU A 39 1.23 10.59 11.58
N ASN A 40 2.45 11.12 11.72
CA ASN A 40 3.61 10.63 10.99
C ASN A 40 3.93 9.17 11.34
N PHE A 41 3.87 8.81 12.62
CA PHE A 41 4.05 7.42 13.07
C PHE A 41 2.97 6.49 12.49
N ALA A 42 1.70 6.90 12.54
CA ALA A 42 0.60 6.12 11.95
C ALA A 42 0.77 5.94 10.43
N ASN A 43 1.21 6.99 9.72
CA ASN A 43 1.49 6.93 8.28
C ASN A 43 2.68 6.02 7.96
N GLU A 44 3.71 6.00 8.79
CA GLU A 44 4.84 5.08 8.63
C GLU A 44 4.38 3.61 8.79
N LYS A 45 3.62 3.32 9.84
CA LYS A 45 3.04 1.99 10.06
C LYS A 45 2.07 1.57 8.95
N TYR A 46 1.26 2.48 8.45
CA TYR A 46 0.40 2.25 7.29
C TYR A 46 1.20 1.81 6.05
N ARG A 47 2.30 2.52 5.75
CA ARG A 47 3.19 2.18 4.62
C ARG A 47 3.82 0.81 4.79
N GLN A 48 4.32 0.48 6.00
CA GLN A 48 4.92 -0.81 6.32
C GLN A 48 3.92 -1.96 6.14
N VAL A 49 2.73 -1.83 6.71
CA VAL A 49 1.63 -2.81 6.55
C VAL A 49 1.25 -3.01 5.09
N LYS A 50 1.17 -1.91 4.31
CA LYS A 50 0.85 -1.98 2.89
C LYS A 50 1.93 -2.70 2.09
N SER A 51 3.19 -2.38 2.33
CA SER A 51 4.34 -3.05 1.69
C SER A 51 4.37 -4.55 2.02
N LEU A 52 4.24 -4.92 3.30
CA LEU A 52 4.20 -6.32 3.72
C LEU A 52 3.07 -7.11 3.06
N LYS A 53 1.89 -6.49 2.89
CA LYS A 53 0.76 -7.13 2.17
C LYS A 53 1.09 -7.38 0.69
N GLN A 54 1.76 -6.44 0.04
CA GLN A 54 2.20 -6.60 -1.36
C GLN A 54 3.23 -7.73 -1.48
N ASP A 55 4.26 -7.73 -0.63
CA ASP A 55 5.29 -8.77 -0.60
C ASP A 55 4.69 -10.17 -0.34
N LEU A 56 3.73 -10.27 0.58
CA LEU A 56 3.03 -11.54 0.84
C LEU A 56 2.24 -12.04 -0.36
N ASN A 57 1.59 -11.15 -1.11
CA ASN A 57 0.86 -11.54 -2.31
C ASN A 57 1.81 -12.00 -3.42
N GLU A 58 2.95 -11.35 -3.58
CA GLU A 58 3.99 -11.73 -4.52
C GLU A 58 4.58 -13.11 -4.16
N LEU A 59 4.98 -13.31 -2.91
CA LEU A 59 5.50 -14.59 -2.43
C LEU A 59 4.49 -15.74 -2.60
N LYS A 60 3.19 -15.48 -2.35
CA LYS A 60 2.13 -16.49 -2.60
C LYS A 60 1.96 -16.83 -4.08
N SER A 61 2.15 -15.85 -4.95
CA SER A 61 2.14 -16.09 -6.41
C SER A 61 3.32 -16.96 -6.83
N ASN A 62 4.52 -16.61 -6.34
CA ASN A 62 5.75 -17.37 -6.62
C ASN A 62 5.68 -18.81 -6.06
N GLN A 63 5.11 -18.98 -4.86
CA GLN A 63 4.87 -20.31 -4.29
C GLN A 63 4.03 -21.18 -5.23
N LYS A 64 2.90 -20.66 -5.72
CA LYS A 64 2.03 -21.41 -6.64
C LYS A 64 2.72 -21.76 -7.95
N GLU A 65 3.54 -20.87 -8.48
CA GLU A 65 4.30 -21.12 -9.69
C GLU A 65 5.35 -22.21 -9.47
N LEU A 66 6.08 -22.18 -8.36
CA LEU A 66 7.03 -23.22 -7.98
C LEU A 66 6.37 -24.59 -7.78
N GLU A 67 5.22 -24.63 -7.12
CA GLU A 67 4.43 -25.86 -6.95
C GLU A 67 4.05 -26.48 -8.30
N LEU A 68 3.62 -25.66 -9.26
CA LEU A 68 3.28 -26.11 -10.60
C LEU A 68 4.52 -26.64 -11.35
N GLN A 69 5.63 -25.91 -11.30
CA GLN A 69 6.90 -26.33 -11.92
C GLN A 69 7.41 -27.64 -11.33
N ILE A 70 7.34 -27.83 -10.01
CA ILE A 70 7.70 -29.06 -9.33
C ILE A 70 6.83 -30.23 -9.81
N TYR A 71 5.52 -30.01 -9.90
CA TYR A 71 4.59 -31.02 -10.40
C TYR A 71 4.94 -31.47 -11.84
N GLU A 72 5.15 -30.51 -12.75
CA GLU A 72 5.54 -30.80 -14.13
C GLU A 72 6.90 -31.52 -14.23
N GLN A 73 7.86 -31.13 -13.41
CA GLN A 73 9.16 -31.78 -13.35
C GLN A 73 9.05 -33.23 -12.85
N GLN A 74 8.23 -33.48 -11.83
CA GLN A 74 7.97 -34.82 -11.30
C GLN A 74 7.32 -35.72 -12.34
N GLU A 75 6.35 -35.24 -13.09
CA GLU A 75 5.69 -36.00 -14.16
C GLU A 75 6.69 -36.38 -15.27
N LYS A 76 7.49 -35.43 -15.75
CA LYS A 76 8.53 -35.67 -16.73
C LYS A 76 9.60 -36.69 -16.27
N LEU A 77 9.98 -36.60 -14.97
CA LEU A 77 10.93 -37.57 -14.40
C LEU A 77 10.34 -38.96 -14.27
N ALA A 78 9.06 -39.09 -13.90
CA ALA A 78 8.39 -40.39 -13.82
C ALA A 78 8.32 -41.09 -15.17
N GLU A 79 8.05 -40.37 -16.26
CA GLU A 79 8.08 -40.92 -17.61
C GLU A 79 9.47 -41.46 -18.00
N LYS A 80 10.54 -40.74 -17.66
CA LYS A 80 11.92 -41.09 -17.98
C LYS A 80 12.50 -42.17 -17.08
N GLU A 81 11.98 -42.35 -15.88
CA GLU A 81 12.53 -43.27 -14.88
C GLU A 81 12.58 -44.71 -15.39
N THR A 82 11.53 -45.17 -16.05
CA THR A 82 11.46 -46.55 -16.60
C THR A 82 12.52 -46.74 -17.65
N VAL A 83 12.65 -45.80 -18.60
CA VAL A 83 13.65 -45.85 -19.67
C VAL A 83 15.09 -45.86 -19.12
N VAL A 84 15.35 -44.99 -18.10
CA VAL A 84 16.66 -44.94 -17.47
C VAL A 84 16.99 -46.20 -16.69
N LYS A 85 16.03 -46.78 -15.96
CA LYS A 85 16.20 -48.08 -15.27
C LYS A 85 16.52 -49.19 -16.23
N GLU A 86 15.78 -49.31 -17.34
CA GLU A 86 16.08 -50.33 -18.37
C GLU A 86 17.47 -50.17 -18.95
N ARG A 87 17.88 -48.92 -19.24
CA ARG A 87 19.25 -48.66 -19.77
C ARG A 87 20.33 -48.96 -18.74
N MET A 88 20.13 -48.63 -17.48
CA MET A 88 21.07 -48.94 -16.40
C MET A 88 21.22 -50.45 -16.21
N VAL A 89 20.12 -51.22 -16.21
CA VAL A 89 20.15 -52.67 -16.13
C VAL A 89 20.88 -53.27 -17.35
N ALA A 90 20.61 -52.75 -18.56
CA ALA A 90 21.30 -53.17 -19.75
C ALA A 90 22.81 -52.91 -19.69
N LEU A 91 23.23 -51.76 -19.13
CA LEU A 91 24.67 -51.46 -18.97
C LEU A 91 25.34 -52.31 -17.87
N GLN A 92 24.61 -52.70 -16.83
CA GLN A 92 25.12 -53.53 -15.74
C GLN A 92 25.16 -55.01 -16.11
N SER A 93 24.32 -55.44 -17.05
CA SER A 93 24.30 -56.85 -17.46
C SER A 93 25.51 -57.17 -18.36
N SER A 94 26.37 -58.04 -17.86
CA SER A 94 27.56 -58.55 -18.62
C SER A 94 27.19 -59.16 -20.00
N GLY A 95 25.95 -59.65 -20.15
CA GLY A 95 25.45 -60.20 -21.37
C GLY A 95 25.33 -59.21 -22.54
N VAL A 96 24.86 -57.97 -22.25
CA VAL A 96 24.71 -56.92 -23.29
C VAL A 96 26.05 -56.41 -23.76
N ILE A 97 27.01 -56.24 -22.88
CA ILE A 97 28.36 -55.84 -23.23
C ILE A 97 29.00 -56.93 -24.04
N TYR A 98 28.88 -58.23 -23.61
CA TYR A 98 29.39 -59.39 -24.35
C TYR A 98 28.77 -59.51 -25.73
N GLN A 99 27.46 -59.41 -25.89
CA GLN A 99 26.81 -59.45 -27.19
C GLN A 99 27.30 -58.36 -28.16
N ARG A 100 27.50 -57.12 -27.66
CA ARG A 100 28.06 -56.03 -28.47
C ARG A 100 29.49 -56.36 -28.96
N PHE A 101 30.34 -57.00 -28.12
CA PHE A 101 31.63 -57.43 -28.49
C PHE A 101 31.60 -58.63 -29.54
N VAL A 102 30.67 -59.56 -29.35
CA VAL A 102 30.48 -60.67 -30.31
C VAL A 102 30.03 -60.13 -31.68
N GLN A 103 29.07 -59.15 -31.68
CA GLN A 103 28.65 -58.50 -32.92
C GLN A 103 29.82 -57.78 -33.64
N LEU A 104 30.76 -57.22 -32.92
CA LEU A 104 31.93 -56.57 -33.46
C LEU A 104 32.89 -57.64 -34.13
N LEU A 105 33.08 -58.75 -33.43
CA LEU A 105 33.92 -59.86 -33.95
C LEU A 105 33.32 -60.63 -35.13
N GLN A 106 32.02 -60.55 -35.34
CA GLN A 106 31.30 -61.13 -36.49
C GLN A 106 31.33 -60.22 -37.75
N ALA A 107 32.15 -59.16 -37.75
CA ALA A 107 32.31 -58.33 -38.92
C ALA A 107 32.88 -59.08 -40.10
N THR A 108 32.29 -58.89 -41.28
CA THR A 108 32.63 -59.57 -42.51
C THR A 108 33.76 -58.91 -43.30
N SER A 109 34.10 -57.66 -42.94
CA SER A 109 35.21 -56.90 -43.53
C SER A 109 35.75 -55.86 -42.51
N ILE A 110 36.96 -55.37 -42.83
CA ILE A 110 37.57 -54.28 -42.03
C ILE A 110 36.71 -53.06 -42.01
N SER A 111 36.07 -52.70 -43.11
CA SER A 111 35.11 -51.56 -43.17
C SER A 111 33.87 -51.80 -42.30
N ASP A 112 33.30 -53.02 -42.35
CA ASP A 112 32.16 -53.42 -41.51
C ASP A 112 32.52 -53.41 -40.01
N PHE A 113 33.74 -53.84 -39.66
CA PHE A 113 34.25 -53.77 -38.30
C PHE A 113 34.27 -52.33 -37.78
N PHE A 114 34.84 -51.38 -38.53
CA PHE A 114 34.89 -49.99 -38.12
C PHE A 114 33.50 -49.34 -38.08
N HIS A 115 32.63 -49.67 -39.02
CA HIS A 115 31.21 -49.18 -38.94
C HIS A 115 30.49 -49.65 -37.66
N ARG A 116 30.63 -50.96 -37.35
CA ARG A 116 30.03 -51.50 -36.11
C ARG A 116 30.64 -50.90 -34.85
N LEU A 117 31.96 -50.68 -34.85
CA LEU A 117 32.64 -50.02 -33.72
C LEU A 117 32.13 -48.62 -33.48
N ILE A 118 31.93 -47.80 -34.50
CA ILE A 118 31.37 -46.44 -34.39
C ILE A 118 29.94 -46.50 -33.88
N VAL A 119 29.08 -47.38 -34.36
CA VAL A 119 27.71 -47.56 -33.91
C VAL A 119 27.64 -47.93 -32.41
N ILE A 120 28.50 -48.89 -31.99
CA ILE A 120 28.58 -49.34 -30.61
C ILE A 120 29.04 -48.17 -29.71
N GLN A 121 30.05 -47.43 -30.15
CA GLN A 121 30.53 -46.25 -29.41
C GLN A 121 29.44 -45.17 -29.25
N GLU A 122 28.68 -44.89 -30.30
CA GLU A 122 27.61 -43.92 -30.27
C GLU A 122 26.43 -44.36 -29.37
N LEU A 123 26.10 -45.64 -29.35
CA LEU A 123 25.10 -46.22 -28.44
C LEU A 123 25.51 -46.07 -26.99
N PHE A 124 26.79 -46.38 -26.62
CA PHE A 124 27.26 -46.16 -25.26
C PHE A 124 27.23 -44.70 -24.84
N LYS A 125 27.64 -43.79 -25.72
CA LYS A 125 27.58 -42.35 -25.48
C LYS A 125 26.15 -41.89 -25.27
N SER A 126 25.19 -42.33 -26.07
CA SER A 126 23.76 -42.04 -25.95
C SER A 126 23.21 -42.54 -24.62
N ASP A 127 23.56 -43.74 -24.17
CA ASP A 127 23.11 -44.30 -22.89
C ASP A 127 23.65 -43.50 -21.71
N ILE A 128 24.93 -43.11 -21.72
CA ILE A 128 25.55 -42.28 -20.68
C ILE A 128 24.91 -40.90 -20.64
N LEU A 129 24.68 -40.25 -21.77
CA LEU A 129 24.06 -38.96 -21.85
C LEU A 129 22.61 -38.99 -21.30
N THR A 130 21.86 -40.05 -21.58
CA THR A 130 20.50 -40.21 -21.05
C THR A 130 20.50 -40.29 -19.53
N ILE A 131 21.42 -41.06 -18.93
CA ILE A 131 21.56 -41.16 -17.48
C ILE A 131 22.02 -39.84 -16.86
N GLN A 132 22.99 -39.16 -17.48
CA GLN A 132 23.48 -37.85 -17.01
C GLN A 132 22.38 -36.78 -17.06
N ASN A 133 21.58 -36.75 -18.13
CA ASN A 133 20.46 -35.82 -18.25
C ASN A 133 19.38 -36.07 -17.16
N TYR A 134 19.07 -37.36 -16.91
CA TYR A 134 18.16 -37.72 -15.83
C TYR A 134 18.66 -37.25 -14.46
N HIS A 135 19.94 -37.47 -14.14
CA HIS A 135 20.56 -36.99 -12.91
C HIS A 135 20.47 -35.47 -12.78
N LYS A 136 20.73 -34.74 -13.86
CA LYS A 136 20.63 -33.29 -13.89
C LYS A 136 19.18 -32.81 -13.60
N GLU A 137 18.20 -33.50 -14.18
CA GLU A 137 16.78 -33.19 -13.95
C GLU A 137 16.36 -33.48 -12.48
N VAL A 138 16.85 -34.57 -11.88
CA VAL A 138 16.67 -34.88 -10.46
C VAL A 138 17.23 -33.75 -9.58
N GLN A 139 18.47 -33.31 -9.86
CA GLN A 139 19.07 -32.18 -9.12
C GLN A 139 18.28 -30.88 -9.29
N THR A 140 17.75 -30.64 -10.48
CA THR A 140 16.89 -29.47 -10.72
C THR A 140 15.61 -29.54 -9.86
N LEU A 141 14.97 -30.71 -9.81
CA LEU A 141 13.79 -30.93 -8.96
C LEU A 141 14.10 -30.72 -7.47
N GLU A 142 15.22 -31.26 -6.98
CA GLU A 142 15.66 -31.07 -5.59
C GLU A 142 15.89 -29.58 -5.27
N ASN A 143 16.49 -28.82 -6.20
CA ASN A 143 16.70 -27.38 -6.04
C ASN A 143 15.37 -26.63 -6.00
N SER A 144 14.43 -26.94 -6.89
CA SER A 144 13.08 -26.33 -6.89
C SER A 144 12.32 -26.64 -5.60
N GLN A 145 12.42 -27.86 -5.08
CA GLN A 145 11.82 -28.21 -3.77
C GLN A 145 12.46 -27.48 -2.60
N LYS A 146 13.78 -27.24 -2.66
CA LYS A 146 14.48 -26.43 -1.65
C LYS A 146 14.04 -24.98 -1.71
N GLU A 147 13.90 -24.42 -2.89
CA GLU A 147 13.41 -23.06 -3.10
C GLU A 147 11.97 -22.90 -2.59
N LEU A 148 11.09 -23.87 -2.84
CA LEU A 148 9.74 -23.89 -2.30
C LEU A 148 9.74 -23.83 -0.76
N ARG A 149 10.55 -24.67 -0.09
CA ARG A 149 10.68 -24.63 1.37
C ARG A 149 11.17 -23.28 1.91
N ASN A 150 12.16 -22.67 1.23
CA ASN A 150 12.66 -21.33 1.60
C ASN A 150 11.57 -20.26 1.43
N THR A 151 10.76 -20.37 0.38
CA THR A 151 9.63 -19.48 0.12
C THR A 151 8.55 -19.63 1.19
N GLU A 152 8.23 -20.86 1.60
CA GLU A 152 7.28 -21.15 2.69
C GLU A 152 7.74 -20.57 4.03
N GLU A 153 9.03 -20.72 4.36
CA GLU A 153 9.61 -20.13 5.58
C GLU A 153 9.54 -18.59 5.53
N SER A 154 9.84 -17.99 4.40
CA SER A 154 9.74 -16.54 4.18
C SER A 154 8.31 -16.03 4.30
N LEU A 155 7.34 -16.79 3.79
CA LEU A 155 5.91 -16.48 3.93
C LEU A 155 5.47 -16.48 5.39
N LEU A 156 5.84 -17.49 6.17
CA LEU A 156 5.52 -17.57 7.59
C LEU A 156 6.11 -16.38 8.36
N LYS A 157 7.38 -16.05 8.11
CA LYS A 157 8.03 -14.91 8.74
C LYS A 157 7.32 -13.60 8.42
N LYS A 158 7.10 -13.32 7.13
CA LYS A 158 6.40 -12.09 6.71
C LYS A 158 4.95 -12.01 7.19
N GLN A 159 4.30 -13.15 7.42
CA GLN A 159 2.96 -13.19 8.01
C GLN A 159 2.97 -12.75 9.47
N VAL A 160 3.96 -13.21 10.26
CA VAL A 160 4.17 -12.76 11.65
C VAL A 160 4.54 -11.28 11.71
N ASP A 161 5.42 -10.83 10.82
CA ASP A 161 5.79 -9.40 10.72
C ASP A 161 4.56 -8.55 10.40
N LEU A 162 3.71 -8.99 9.46
CA LEU A 162 2.47 -8.29 9.11
C LEU A 162 1.50 -8.22 10.29
N GLU A 163 1.34 -9.28 11.06
CA GLU A 163 0.46 -9.29 12.23
C GLU A 163 0.96 -8.30 13.29
N THR A 164 2.28 -8.29 13.54
CA THR A 164 2.91 -7.36 14.49
C THR A 164 2.75 -5.90 14.04
N GLU A 165 3.10 -5.59 12.80
CA GLU A 165 2.97 -4.22 12.27
C GLU A 165 1.52 -3.77 12.18
N SER A 166 0.60 -4.69 11.91
CA SER A 166 -0.83 -4.41 11.88
C SER A 166 -1.38 -4.03 13.26
N THR A 167 -0.93 -4.69 14.32
CA THR A 167 -1.30 -4.33 15.70
C THR A 167 -0.76 -2.96 16.08
N LEU A 168 0.52 -2.69 15.81
CA LEU A 168 1.13 -1.38 16.07
C LEU A 168 0.42 -0.26 15.29
N TYR A 169 0.02 -0.53 14.06
CA TYR A 169 -0.78 0.41 13.27
C TYR A 169 -2.15 0.68 13.91
N ALA A 170 -2.87 -0.37 14.31
CA ALA A 170 -4.18 -0.22 14.96
C ALA A 170 -4.09 0.59 16.25
N ASP A 171 -3.09 0.31 17.08
CA ASP A 171 -2.83 1.04 18.32
C ASP A 171 -2.50 2.52 18.05
N SER A 172 -1.68 2.79 17.02
CA SER A 172 -1.34 4.16 16.63
C SER A 172 -2.56 4.97 16.19
N ILE A 173 -3.47 4.36 15.45
CA ILE A 173 -4.74 4.96 15.03
C ILE A 173 -5.64 5.25 16.24
N GLN A 174 -5.73 4.31 17.18
CA GLN A 174 -6.53 4.50 18.37
C GLN A 174 -6.01 5.65 19.24
N VAL A 175 -4.70 5.70 19.46
CA VAL A 175 -4.05 6.80 20.20
C VAL A 175 -4.27 8.15 19.51
N LEU A 176 -4.13 8.21 18.18
CA LEU A 176 -4.36 9.43 17.42
C LEU A 176 -5.82 9.90 17.52
N LYS A 177 -6.79 8.99 17.42
CA LYS A 177 -8.22 9.31 17.61
C LYS A 177 -8.50 9.89 18.99
N GLN A 178 -7.97 9.28 20.05
CA GLN A 178 -8.14 9.78 21.41
C GLN A 178 -7.57 11.18 21.57
N ASN A 179 -6.37 11.43 21.04
CA ASN A 179 -5.76 12.77 21.07
C ASN A 179 -6.60 13.79 20.33
N LEU A 180 -7.08 13.49 19.14
CA LEU A 180 -7.95 14.41 18.39
C LEU A 180 -9.27 14.68 19.12
N ALA A 181 -9.88 13.66 19.71
CA ALA A 181 -11.11 13.81 20.48
C ALA A 181 -10.92 14.69 21.72
N ASN A 182 -9.82 14.45 22.48
CA ASN A 182 -9.53 15.20 23.70
C ASN A 182 -9.15 16.66 23.45
N ASN A 183 -8.56 16.95 22.29
CA ASN A 183 -8.02 18.28 21.97
C ASN A 183 -8.87 19.08 20.97
N LYS A 184 -10.00 18.52 20.55
CA LYS A 184 -10.86 19.13 19.54
C LYS A 184 -11.32 20.54 19.93
N GLU A 185 -11.77 20.72 21.17
CA GLU A 185 -12.24 22.02 21.67
C GLU A 185 -11.09 23.04 21.73
N ALA A 186 -9.90 22.60 22.14
CA ALA A 186 -8.71 23.46 22.19
C ALA A 186 -8.31 23.92 20.78
N LEU A 187 -8.32 23.01 19.79
CA LEU A 187 -8.02 23.35 18.40
C LEU A 187 -9.02 24.36 17.81
N PHE A 188 -10.31 24.20 18.07
CA PHE A 188 -11.32 25.18 17.63
C PHE A 188 -11.16 26.55 18.29
N ALA A 189 -10.83 26.58 19.59
CA ALA A 189 -10.60 27.85 20.31
C ALA A 189 -9.41 28.64 19.75
N ILE A 190 -8.37 27.94 19.32
CA ILE A 190 -7.20 28.51 18.64
C ILE A 190 -7.60 29.22 17.35
N HIS A 191 -8.35 28.54 16.51
CA HIS A 191 -8.80 29.08 15.23
C HIS A 191 -9.63 30.35 15.42
N GLU A 192 -10.50 30.40 16.44
CA GLU A 192 -11.30 31.57 16.74
C GLU A 192 -10.43 32.77 17.20
N GLN A 193 -9.37 32.52 17.97
CA GLN A 193 -8.44 33.59 18.39
C GLN A 193 -7.62 34.10 17.22
N GLU A 194 -7.08 33.24 16.38
CA GLU A 194 -6.26 33.64 15.22
C GLU A 194 -7.06 34.41 14.18
N SER A 195 -8.29 33.98 13.89
CA SER A 195 -9.19 34.70 12.99
C SER A 195 -9.52 36.11 13.48
N LYS A 196 -9.64 36.31 14.80
CA LYS A 196 -9.83 37.67 15.42
C LYS A 196 -8.56 38.52 15.28
N VAL A 197 -7.38 37.95 15.49
CA VAL A 197 -6.10 38.65 15.32
C VAL A 197 -5.89 39.08 13.88
N GLN A 198 -6.20 38.21 12.92
CA GLN A 198 -6.08 38.52 11.50
C GLN A 198 -7.03 39.62 11.04
N GLN A 199 -8.27 39.62 11.51
CA GLN A 199 -9.24 40.71 11.27
C GLN A 199 -8.82 42.05 11.89
N LEU A 200 -8.15 42.03 13.05
CA LEU A 200 -7.61 43.24 13.69
C LEU A 200 -6.37 43.80 12.94
N SER A 201 -5.55 42.94 12.34
CA SER A 201 -4.38 43.37 11.55
C SER A 201 -4.77 43.97 10.19
N GLU A 202 -5.84 43.48 9.56
CA GLU A 202 -6.36 44.03 8.31
C GLU A 202 -7.03 45.40 8.48
N ASN A 203 -7.53 45.72 9.68
CA ASN A 203 -8.16 47.00 9.99
C ASN A 203 -7.15 48.10 10.40
N THR A 204 -5.85 47.86 10.43
CA THR A 204 -4.79 48.79 10.85
C THR A 204 -3.83 49.24 9.77
N GLU A 205 -4.18 49.13 8.47
CA GLU A 205 -3.41 49.81 7.45
C GLU A 205 -3.71 51.32 7.41
N PRO A 206 -2.69 52.19 7.49
CA PRO A 206 -2.91 53.64 7.42
C PRO A 206 -3.19 54.05 5.97
N THR A 207 -4.31 54.69 5.79
CA THR A 207 -4.74 55.41 4.58
C THR A 207 -3.64 56.34 4.09
N THR A 208 -2.93 56.01 3.04
CA THR A 208 -2.20 57.01 2.23
C THR A 208 -2.90 57.12 0.87
N HIS A 209 -3.49 58.28 0.71
CA HIS A 209 -4.02 58.78 -0.55
C HIS A 209 -2.92 58.81 -1.64
N HIS A 210 -3.18 58.19 -2.79
CA HIS A 210 -2.76 58.78 -4.07
C HIS A 210 -3.76 58.40 -5.15
N ALA A 211 -4.14 59.44 -5.87
CA ALA A 211 -5.15 59.51 -6.90
C ALA A 211 -4.73 58.85 -8.24
N PRO A 212 -5.64 58.78 -9.23
CA PRO A 212 -5.68 57.72 -10.23
C PRO A 212 -4.97 58.12 -11.52
N GLU A 213 -4.41 57.15 -12.22
CA GLU A 213 -4.00 57.31 -13.61
C GLU A 213 -4.44 56.14 -14.48
N GLU A 214 -5.06 56.56 -15.52
CA GLU A 214 -5.69 56.06 -16.72
C GLU A 214 -5.32 54.70 -17.33
N LYS A 215 -6.38 54.11 -17.82
CA LYS A 215 -6.60 53.17 -18.92
C LYS A 215 -5.51 53.08 -20.02
N LYS A 216 -5.17 51.83 -20.37
CA LYS A 216 -5.04 51.46 -21.79
C LYS A 216 -5.54 50.05 -22.03
N LYS A 217 -6.59 49.98 -22.87
CA LYS A 217 -7.05 48.79 -23.56
C LYS A 217 -6.02 48.42 -24.63
N GLU A 218 -5.76 47.14 -24.80
CA GLU A 218 -5.47 46.56 -26.08
C GLU A 218 -6.00 45.15 -26.20
N GLU A 219 -6.59 44.91 -27.28
CA GLU A 219 -7.56 43.95 -27.77
C GLU A 219 -6.83 42.86 -28.58
N VAL A 220 -7.35 41.63 -28.49
CA VAL A 220 -7.47 40.62 -29.59
C VAL A 220 -6.18 40.01 -30.16
N VAL A 221 -6.05 38.68 -30.09
CA VAL A 221 -6.20 37.78 -31.25
C VAL A 221 -6.41 36.34 -30.81
N GLN A 222 -7.51 35.75 -31.27
CA GLN A 222 -7.78 34.31 -31.34
C GLN A 222 -6.91 33.67 -32.42
N GLU A 223 -6.38 32.48 -32.14
CA GLU A 223 -6.18 31.55 -33.25
C GLU A 223 -6.43 30.09 -32.76
N THR A 224 -7.49 29.58 -33.34
CA THR A 224 -7.92 28.19 -33.37
C THR A 224 -7.00 27.35 -34.24
N LYS A 225 -6.55 26.19 -33.78
CA LYS A 225 -6.28 25.08 -34.71
C LYS A 225 -6.65 23.73 -34.08
N GLN A 226 -7.68 23.19 -34.68
CA GLN A 226 -8.17 21.82 -34.64
C GLN A 226 -7.30 20.94 -35.56
N VAL A 227 -6.87 19.75 -35.11
CA VAL A 227 -6.68 18.55 -35.96
C VAL A 227 -6.79 17.34 -35.02
N SER A 228 -7.87 16.62 -35.07
CA SER A 228 -8.20 15.39 -35.79
C SER A 228 -7.60 14.11 -35.21
N SER A 229 -8.50 13.37 -34.63
CA SER A 229 -8.73 11.92 -34.44
C SER A 229 -7.83 10.96 -35.23
N THR A 230 -7.38 9.87 -34.53
CA THR A 230 -7.38 8.53 -35.14
C THR A 230 -7.69 7.50 -34.07
N GLU A 231 -8.85 6.87 -34.19
CA GLU A 231 -9.24 5.62 -33.58
C GLU A 231 -8.46 4.47 -34.21
N VAL A 232 -8.01 3.53 -33.41
CA VAL A 232 -7.76 2.16 -33.90
C VAL A 232 -8.38 1.18 -32.92
N ASN A 233 -9.46 0.58 -33.37
CA ASN A 233 -10.08 -0.63 -32.84
C ASN A 233 -9.26 -1.87 -33.16
N ALA A 234 -9.13 -2.80 -32.20
CA ALA A 234 -9.04 -4.24 -32.44
C ALA A 234 -9.44 -4.95 -31.12
N SER A 235 -10.64 -5.41 -31.01
CA SER A 235 -11.22 -6.73 -31.34
C SER A 235 -10.64 -7.91 -30.56
N THR A 236 -11.41 -8.30 -29.57
CA THR A 236 -11.97 -9.61 -29.17
C THR A 236 -11.17 -10.88 -29.48
N ALA A 237 -10.85 -11.64 -28.46
CA ALA A 237 -11.00 -13.10 -28.48
C ALA A 237 -11.26 -13.65 -27.06
N VAL A 238 -12.49 -14.09 -26.88
CA VAL A 238 -12.98 -14.92 -25.79
C VAL A 238 -12.52 -16.35 -26.10
N ASN A 239 -11.83 -17.01 -25.18
CA ASN A 239 -11.78 -18.46 -25.15
C ASN A 239 -12.17 -18.99 -23.78
N LYS A 240 -13.35 -19.54 -23.76
CA LYS A 240 -13.96 -20.40 -22.77
C LYS A 240 -13.22 -21.72 -22.78
N ILE A 241 -12.65 -22.13 -21.66
CA ILE A 241 -12.20 -23.50 -21.43
C ILE A 241 -12.99 -24.07 -20.26
N GLU A 242 -13.67 -25.13 -20.58
CA GLU A 242 -14.53 -25.97 -19.78
C GLU A 242 -13.75 -26.71 -18.67
N SER A 243 -14.42 -26.85 -17.55
CA SER A 243 -14.03 -27.61 -16.37
C SER A 243 -13.79 -29.08 -16.66
N ILE A 244 -12.66 -29.61 -16.19
CA ILE A 244 -12.47 -31.05 -15.97
C ILE A 244 -12.21 -31.23 -14.47
N GLU A 245 -13.20 -31.74 -13.77
CA GLU A 245 -13.06 -32.33 -12.44
C GLU A 245 -12.20 -33.58 -12.52
N THR A 246 -11.10 -33.58 -11.81
CA THR A 246 -10.47 -34.84 -11.41
C THR A 246 -10.08 -34.77 -9.96
N THR A 247 -10.94 -35.33 -9.15
CA THR A 247 -10.74 -35.61 -7.72
C THR A 247 -9.54 -36.52 -7.53
N LYS A 248 -8.46 -36.00 -6.95
CA LYS A 248 -7.51 -36.79 -6.15
C LYS A 248 -7.20 -36.05 -4.87
N THR A 249 -7.67 -36.65 -3.80
CA THR A 249 -7.47 -36.31 -2.39
C THR A 249 -5.99 -36.19 -2.06
N PHE A 250 -5.51 -34.94 -1.92
CA PHE A 250 -4.30 -34.68 -1.19
C PHE A 250 -4.67 -34.22 0.22
N SER A 251 -4.02 -34.82 1.19
CA SER A 251 -4.16 -34.57 2.61
C SER A 251 -4.02 -33.09 2.88
N LYS A 252 -5.13 -32.48 3.28
CA LYS A 252 -5.26 -31.06 3.62
C LYS A 252 -4.50 -30.81 4.91
N SER A 253 -3.23 -30.38 4.79
CA SER A 253 -2.60 -29.64 5.86
C SER A 253 -3.46 -28.41 6.11
N GLN A 254 -4.09 -28.35 7.27
CA GLN A 254 -4.88 -27.19 7.70
C GLN A 254 -3.93 -26.00 7.83
N VAL A 255 -3.84 -25.23 6.75
CA VAL A 255 -3.44 -23.84 6.86
C VAL A 255 -4.58 -23.17 7.60
N VAL A 256 -4.35 -22.88 8.87
CA VAL A 256 -5.21 -22.02 9.66
C VAL A 256 -5.21 -20.67 8.94
N SER A 257 -6.23 -20.43 8.14
CA SER A 257 -6.57 -19.10 7.65
C SER A 257 -7.12 -18.33 8.84
N ASN A 258 -6.23 -17.86 9.71
CA ASN A 258 -6.55 -16.73 10.55
C ASN A 258 -6.75 -15.56 9.57
N GLU A 259 -8.02 -15.29 9.23
CA GLU A 259 -8.40 -13.99 8.71
C GLU A 259 -7.78 -12.95 9.65
N VAL A 260 -6.78 -12.23 9.15
CA VAL A 260 -6.29 -11.03 9.81
C VAL A 260 -7.52 -10.15 9.95
N LYS A 261 -8.08 -10.14 11.16
CA LYS A 261 -9.23 -9.34 11.56
C LYS A 261 -9.03 -7.97 10.96
N SER A 262 -9.90 -7.53 10.06
CA SER A 262 -9.73 -6.30 9.31
C SER A 262 -9.52 -5.15 10.30
N ILE A 263 -8.30 -4.60 10.31
CA ILE A 263 -7.70 -3.79 11.36
C ILE A 263 -8.35 -2.41 11.50
N SER A 264 -9.24 -2.05 10.60
CA SER A 264 -10.06 -0.84 10.77
C SER A 264 -11.45 -1.10 10.22
N SER A 265 -12.43 -1.15 11.13
CA SER A 265 -13.84 -1.01 10.77
C SER A 265 -14.06 0.44 10.35
N GLY A 266 -13.82 0.76 9.08
CA GLY A 266 -14.08 2.08 8.51
C GLY A 266 -15.13 1.96 7.41
N LYS A 267 -15.94 2.99 7.25
CA LYS A 267 -16.91 3.06 6.16
C LYS A 267 -16.19 3.50 4.89
N GLU A 268 -16.27 2.69 3.85
CA GLU A 268 -15.78 3.10 2.52
C GLU A 268 -16.72 4.14 1.91
N PHE A 269 -16.11 5.14 1.29
CA PHE A 269 -16.79 6.30 0.75
C PHE A 269 -16.19 6.67 -0.61
N ALA A 270 -17.01 6.66 -1.67
CA ALA A 270 -16.56 7.10 -2.98
C ALA A 270 -16.51 8.63 -3.02
N ALA A 271 -15.34 9.20 -3.26
CA ALA A 271 -15.10 10.64 -3.24
C ALA A 271 -14.52 11.15 -4.57
N GLU A 272 -14.87 12.40 -4.90
CA GLU A 272 -14.14 13.19 -5.88
C GLU A 272 -13.07 13.98 -5.14
N ALA A 273 -11.80 13.63 -5.38
CA ALA A 273 -10.66 14.25 -4.72
C ALA A 273 -10.00 15.29 -5.62
N THR A 274 -9.74 16.46 -5.06
CA THR A 274 -8.89 17.53 -5.57
C THR A 274 -7.71 17.74 -4.64
N ALA A 275 -6.83 18.69 -4.93
CA ALA A 275 -5.71 19.01 -4.07
C ALA A 275 -5.43 20.51 -4.03
N TYR A 276 -4.96 20.99 -2.88
CA TYR A 276 -4.58 22.37 -2.64
C TYR A 276 -3.27 22.48 -1.86
N SER A 277 -2.71 23.69 -1.80
CA SER A 277 -1.58 24.03 -0.93
C SER A 277 -1.84 25.36 -0.25
N TYR A 278 -1.51 25.46 1.04
CA TYR A 278 -1.58 26.74 1.78
C TYR A 278 -0.74 27.86 1.11
N LYS A 279 0.23 27.51 0.27
CA LYS A 279 1.06 28.45 -0.50
C LYS A 279 0.34 29.10 -1.69
N GLN A 280 -0.88 28.68 -2.00
CA GLN A 280 -1.68 29.30 -3.06
C GLN A 280 -2.20 30.66 -2.58
N PRO A 281 -2.30 31.67 -3.46
CA PRO A 281 -2.80 32.98 -3.09
C PRO A 281 -4.22 32.93 -2.50
N GLY A 282 -4.41 33.64 -1.38
CA GLY A 282 -5.72 33.74 -0.72
C GLY A 282 -6.08 32.59 0.22
N LEU A 283 -5.17 31.61 0.42
CA LEU A 283 -5.36 30.54 1.37
C LEU A 283 -4.63 30.81 2.71
N SER A 284 -5.22 30.33 3.80
CA SER A 284 -4.63 30.39 5.14
C SER A 284 -3.63 29.27 5.38
N ASN A 285 -2.67 29.51 6.28
CA ASN A 285 -1.80 28.46 6.81
C ASN A 285 -2.54 27.55 7.79
N PHE A 286 -3.69 27.98 8.29
CA PHE A 286 -4.49 27.27 9.28
C PHE A 286 -5.79 26.76 8.68
N THR A 287 -6.15 25.55 9.08
CA THR A 287 -7.39 24.88 8.67
C THR A 287 -8.59 25.37 9.48
N ALA A 288 -9.79 24.96 9.09
CA ALA A 288 -11.03 25.24 9.86
C ALA A 288 -11.01 24.69 11.30
N MET A 289 -10.16 23.68 11.58
CA MET A 289 -9.92 23.18 12.95
C MET A 289 -8.77 23.89 13.67
N GLY A 290 -8.11 24.88 13.07
CA GLY A 290 -6.96 25.55 13.65
C GLY A 290 -5.64 24.77 13.52
N ILE A 291 -5.56 23.76 12.68
CA ILE A 291 -4.35 22.98 12.46
C ILE A 291 -3.40 23.75 11.53
N ASP A 292 -2.16 23.97 11.96
CA ASP A 292 -1.13 24.59 11.12
C ASP A 292 -0.65 23.62 10.03
N LEU A 293 -0.96 23.94 8.78
CA LEU A 293 -0.62 23.14 7.60
C LEU A 293 0.89 23.06 7.30
N ARG A 294 1.67 23.97 7.88
CA ARG A 294 3.15 23.96 7.78
C ARG A 294 3.74 22.83 8.61
N SER A 295 3.14 22.57 9.77
CA SER A 295 3.57 21.51 10.71
C SER A 295 2.85 20.19 10.50
N ASN A 296 1.60 20.22 10.03
CA ASN A 296 0.73 19.05 9.83
C ASN A 296 0.18 19.01 8.39
N PRO A 297 0.98 18.56 7.41
CA PRO A 297 0.55 18.58 6.01
C PRO A 297 -0.53 17.55 5.66
N ASN A 298 -0.68 16.48 6.44
CA ASN A 298 -1.62 15.40 6.15
C ASN A 298 -3.05 15.71 6.63
N VAL A 299 -3.62 16.77 6.08
CA VAL A 299 -4.98 17.22 6.35
C VAL A 299 -5.79 17.22 5.05
N ILE A 300 -7.08 16.98 5.16
CA ILE A 300 -8.02 17.10 4.05
C ILE A 300 -9.17 18.03 4.41
N ALA A 301 -9.61 18.80 3.41
CA ALA A 301 -10.88 19.52 3.52
C ALA A 301 -12.03 18.58 3.11
N VAL A 302 -13.12 18.66 3.86
CA VAL A 302 -14.29 17.79 3.71
C VAL A 302 -15.60 18.61 3.87
N ASP A 303 -16.72 17.98 3.51
CA ASP A 303 -18.04 18.43 3.95
C ASP A 303 -18.32 17.86 5.36
N PRO A 304 -18.41 18.70 6.41
CA PRO A 304 -18.62 18.22 7.78
C PRO A 304 -19.94 17.47 7.98
N SER A 305 -20.91 17.67 7.08
CA SER A 305 -22.18 16.92 7.11
C SER A 305 -22.01 15.45 6.68
N GLN A 306 -20.95 15.13 5.92
CA GLN A 306 -20.62 13.78 5.43
C GLN A 306 -19.52 13.14 6.26
N ILE A 307 -18.46 13.89 6.55
CA ILE A 307 -17.30 13.45 7.32
C ILE A 307 -17.06 14.48 8.42
N PRO A 308 -17.38 14.15 9.69
CA PRO A 308 -17.19 15.09 10.79
C PRO A 308 -15.73 15.55 10.93
N LEU A 309 -15.52 16.82 11.25
CA LEU A 309 -14.18 17.34 11.52
C LEU A 309 -13.53 16.61 12.71
N GLY A 310 -12.22 16.34 12.59
CA GLY A 310 -11.45 15.55 13.55
C GLY A 310 -11.45 14.04 13.23
N THR A 311 -12.17 13.60 12.20
CA THR A 311 -12.18 12.20 11.77
C THR A 311 -10.89 11.84 11.03
N LEU A 312 -10.35 10.64 11.26
CA LEU A 312 -9.25 10.09 10.47
C LEU A 312 -9.79 9.44 9.20
N VAL A 313 -9.11 9.70 8.09
CA VAL A 313 -9.48 9.20 6.77
C VAL A 313 -8.26 8.56 6.11
N GLU A 314 -8.39 7.32 5.69
CA GLU A 314 -7.39 6.65 4.85
C GLU A 314 -7.66 7.01 3.38
N VAL A 315 -6.69 7.65 2.74
CA VAL A 315 -6.76 8.09 1.34
C VAL A 315 -5.73 7.31 0.52
N PRO A 316 -6.14 6.53 -0.47
CA PRO A 316 -5.23 5.75 -1.31
C PRO A 316 -4.17 6.61 -1.99
N GLY A 317 -2.89 6.26 -1.79
CA GLY A 317 -1.76 6.98 -2.37
C GLY A 317 -1.32 8.23 -1.58
N TYR A 318 -2.15 8.72 -0.67
CA TYR A 318 -1.85 9.86 0.20
C TYR A 318 -1.49 9.40 1.64
N GLY A 319 -2.25 8.47 2.19
CA GLY A 319 -2.05 7.91 3.53
C GLY A 319 -3.21 8.23 4.47
N ILE A 320 -2.89 8.27 5.78
CA ILE A 320 -3.83 8.68 6.81
C ILE A 320 -3.83 10.20 6.92
N ALA A 321 -5.01 10.78 6.86
CA ALA A 321 -5.22 12.22 6.96
C ALA A 321 -6.27 12.56 8.01
N ILE A 322 -6.19 13.77 8.55
CA ILE A 322 -7.21 14.35 9.42
C ILE A 322 -8.20 15.11 8.55
N ALA A 323 -9.49 14.84 8.67
CA ALA A 323 -10.55 15.69 8.16
C ALA A 323 -10.58 16.97 9.00
N GLY A 324 -9.69 17.92 8.72
CA GLY A 324 -9.42 19.08 9.57
C GLY A 324 -9.79 20.41 8.95
N ASP A 325 -10.20 20.40 7.67
CA ASP A 325 -10.47 21.62 6.94
C ASP A 325 -11.82 21.58 6.22
N THR A 326 -12.26 22.75 5.77
CA THR A 326 -13.48 22.92 4.97
C THR A 326 -13.23 23.89 3.82
N GLY A 327 -14.01 23.78 2.75
CA GLY A 327 -13.96 24.71 1.63
C GLY A 327 -15.36 25.07 1.13
N GLY A 328 -15.51 26.25 0.56
CA GLY A 328 -16.79 26.70 -0.02
C GLY A 328 -17.33 25.72 -1.05
N ASP A 329 -16.44 25.18 -1.90
CA ASP A 329 -16.77 24.26 -2.97
C ASP A 329 -16.66 22.77 -2.55
N ILE A 330 -16.23 22.48 -1.33
CA ILE A 330 -16.08 21.11 -0.81
C ILE A 330 -17.40 20.70 -0.16
N LYS A 331 -18.28 20.12 -0.96
CA LYS A 331 -19.64 19.70 -0.57
C LYS A 331 -19.92 18.26 -1.00
N GLY A 332 -20.73 17.56 -0.18
CA GLY A 332 -21.12 16.17 -0.43
C GLY A 332 -19.92 15.24 -0.45
N ASN A 333 -19.72 14.57 -1.57
CA ASN A 333 -18.65 13.56 -1.75
C ASN A 333 -17.32 14.17 -2.22
N ARG A 334 -17.16 15.48 -2.22
CA ARG A 334 -15.90 16.11 -2.59
C ARG A 334 -15.00 16.24 -1.38
N ILE A 335 -13.71 15.93 -1.60
CA ILE A 335 -12.63 16.17 -0.63
C ILE A 335 -11.49 16.92 -1.31
N ASP A 336 -10.69 17.63 -0.52
CA ASP A 336 -9.54 18.39 -1.02
C ASP A 336 -8.30 18.06 -0.19
N LEU A 337 -7.25 17.50 -0.84
CA LEU A 337 -6.06 17.00 -0.20
C LEU A 337 -5.03 18.11 -0.08
N HIS A 338 -4.53 18.37 1.12
CA HIS A 338 -3.47 19.35 1.29
C HIS A 338 -2.11 18.78 0.90
N TYR A 339 -1.35 19.55 0.12
CA TYR A 339 0.07 19.29 -0.19
C TYR A 339 0.92 20.51 0.19
N SER A 340 2.11 20.26 0.72
CA SER A 340 3.01 21.34 1.14
C SER A 340 3.50 22.20 -0.05
N GLU A 341 3.54 21.63 -1.26
CA GLU A 341 3.97 22.33 -2.47
C GLU A 341 2.83 22.47 -3.47
N VAL A 342 2.71 23.67 -4.07
CA VAL A 342 1.69 23.97 -5.09
C VAL A 342 1.79 23.01 -6.27
N GLN A 343 3.01 22.69 -6.70
CA GLN A 343 3.23 21.78 -7.84
C GLN A 343 2.67 20.39 -7.56
N GLN A 344 2.85 19.85 -6.35
CA GLN A 344 2.29 18.54 -5.96
C GLN A 344 0.77 18.53 -6.00
N ALA A 345 0.13 19.62 -5.56
CA ALA A 345 -1.32 19.76 -5.65
C ALA A 345 -1.81 19.82 -7.10
N MET A 346 -1.09 20.53 -7.96
CA MET A 346 -1.40 20.61 -9.41
C MET A 346 -1.23 19.24 -10.10
N ASP A 347 -0.16 18.50 -9.79
CA ASP A 347 0.12 17.18 -10.36
C ASP A 347 -0.91 16.13 -9.90
N PHE A 348 -1.48 16.30 -8.71
CA PHE A 348 -2.56 15.44 -8.24
C PHE A 348 -3.81 15.62 -9.10
N GLY A 349 -4.20 16.87 -9.41
CA GLY A 349 -5.36 17.19 -10.20
C GLY A 349 -6.68 16.73 -9.56
N ARG A 350 -7.63 16.29 -10.38
CA ARG A 350 -8.95 15.80 -9.96
C ARG A 350 -9.10 14.30 -10.25
N ARG A 351 -9.48 13.52 -9.23
CA ARG A 351 -9.58 12.05 -9.32
C ARG A 351 -10.81 11.53 -8.57
N LYS A 352 -11.41 10.45 -9.09
CA LYS A 352 -12.38 9.66 -8.32
C LYS A 352 -11.63 8.58 -7.57
N ILE A 353 -11.78 8.54 -6.26
CA ILE A 353 -11.11 7.58 -5.38
C ILE A 353 -12.09 7.04 -4.35
N THR A 354 -11.80 5.86 -3.82
CA THR A 354 -12.52 5.33 -2.65
C THR A 354 -11.66 5.57 -1.43
N ILE A 355 -12.17 6.33 -0.49
CA ILE A 355 -11.53 6.60 0.80
C ILE A 355 -12.16 5.75 1.89
N LYS A 356 -11.45 5.55 3.00
CA LYS A 356 -11.97 4.83 4.15
C LYS A 356 -12.01 5.76 5.36
N VAL A 357 -13.23 6.03 5.83
CA VAL A 357 -13.48 6.85 7.02
C VAL A 357 -13.31 5.97 8.24
N MET A 358 -12.37 6.31 9.11
CA MET A 358 -12.04 5.55 10.32
C MET A 358 -12.87 6.06 11.50
N ASN A 359 -13.90 5.33 11.88
CA ASN A 359 -14.76 5.66 13.01
C ASN A 359 -14.20 5.12 14.33
#